data_0a9af14709acba2bd993af227c38197e
#
_entry.id   0a9af14709acba2bd993af227c38197e
#
_cell.length_a   1.000
_cell.length_b   1.000
_cell.length_c   1.000
_cell.angle_alpha   90.00
_cell.angle_beta   90.00
_cell.angle_gamma   90.00
#
_symmetry.space_group_name_H-M   'P 1'
#
loop_
_entity.id
_entity.type
_entity.pdbx_description
1 polymer ?
#
loop_
_entity_poly.entity_id
_entity_poly.type
_entity_poly.pdbx_seq_one_letter_code
_entity_poly.pdbx_strand_id
1 'polypeptide(L)'
;YYSIDSNIASLAGKRGEIECIPAKADNHGPVKVRGLHDFEYADGTVYYPLGTTAYAWIHMSQAVQEKTLSSLKKAQFNKLRMCVFPKNYGLCKEEPEIYPFFVKGHSDGKPVFDFTCFNPAFFRRLEKRIDDLRYLGVEADLILFHPYDKGRWGFDNMPMEVNVAYIKYLTARLSSFSNVWWSLANEYDYVKAKTEADWETLIQTVVVSDPYSHLCSIHGSTATYFPYWMEELTHTS
;
A
#
# COMPACT_ATOMS: atom_id res chain seq x y z
N TYR A 1 23.94 0.38 -14.72
CA TYR A 1 24.58 -0.73 -13.99
C TYR A 1 24.21 -0.68 -12.53
N TYR A 2 24.10 -1.85 -11.89
CA TYR A 2 23.98 -1.97 -10.44
C TYR A 2 24.97 -3.00 -9.89
N SER A 3 25.32 -2.85 -8.62
CA SER A 3 26.04 -3.86 -7.85
C SER A 3 25.35 -4.05 -6.50
N ILE A 4 25.38 -5.28 -5.97
CA ILE A 4 24.79 -5.60 -4.67
C ILE A 4 25.93 -5.72 -3.67
N ASP A 5 25.90 -4.86 -2.64
CA ASP A 5 26.69 -5.02 -1.43
C ASP A 5 25.83 -5.69 -0.35
N SER A 6 26.31 -6.78 0.23
CA SER A 6 25.53 -7.58 1.18
C SER A 6 26.44 -8.42 2.06
N ASN A 7 26.04 -8.59 3.32
CA ASN A 7 26.64 -9.58 4.24
C ASN A 7 26.18 -11.03 3.93
N ILE A 8 25.23 -11.22 3.00
CA ILE A 8 24.79 -12.53 2.53
C ILE A 8 25.64 -12.94 1.34
N ALA A 9 26.49 -13.95 1.51
CA ALA A 9 27.47 -14.38 0.50
C ALA A 9 26.86 -14.70 -0.88
N SER A 10 25.62 -15.23 -0.93
CA SER A 10 24.90 -15.52 -2.17
C SER A 10 24.40 -14.28 -2.92
N LEU A 11 24.41 -13.11 -2.30
CA LEU A 11 23.99 -11.83 -2.87
C LEU A 11 25.17 -10.90 -3.13
N ALA A 12 26.22 -10.97 -2.31
CA ALA A 12 27.37 -10.09 -2.39
C ALA A 12 28.06 -10.14 -3.75
N GLY A 13 28.38 -8.97 -4.29
CA GLY A 13 29.12 -8.82 -5.54
C GLY A 13 28.31 -9.13 -6.81
N LYS A 14 27.03 -9.47 -6.72
CA LYS A 14 26.17 -9.60 -7.93
C LYS A 14 26.07 -8.25 -8.61
N ARG A 15 26.12 -8.26 -9.94
CA ARG A 15 26.04 -7.08 -10.80
C ARG A 15 25.07 -7.32 -11.93
N GLY A 16 24.50 -6.25 -12.46
CA GLY A 16 23.63 -6.30 -13.63
C GLY A 16 23.51 -4.93 -14.29
N GLU A 17 22.74 -4.92 -15.37
CA GLU A 17 22.47 -3.74 -16.18
C GLU A 17 20.96 -3.50 -16.21
N ILE A 18 20.56 -2.24 -16.20
CA ILE A 18 19.21 -1.79 -16.43
C ILE A 18 19.30 -0.75 -17.54
N GLU A 19 18.54 -0.96 -18.62
CA GLU A 19 18.42 0.00 -19.69
C GLU A 19 17.22 0.89 -19.44
N CYS A 20 17.42 2.20 -19.38
CA CYS A 20 16.37 3.18 -19.34
C CYS A 20 15.97 3.53 -20.77
N ILE A 21 14.78 3.12 -21.17
CA ILE A 21 14.21 3.40 -22.50
C ILE A 21 13.27 4.60 -22.43
N PRO A 22 13.04 5.34 -23.53
CA PRO A 22 12.03 6.41 -23.57
C PRO A 22 10.65 5.91 -23.18
N ALA A 23 9.90 6.74 -22.44
CA ALA A 23 8.52 6.44 -22.09
C ALA A 23 7.67 6.23 -23.35
N LYS A 24 6.74 5.28 -23.29
CA LYS A 24 5.71 5.13 -24.33
C LYS A 24 4.73 6.30 -24.26
N ALA A 25 4.01 6.57 -25.36
CA ALA A 25 3.08 7.70 -25.45
C ALA A 25 1.91 7.66 -24.43
N ASP A 26 1.60 6.48 -23.92
CA ASP A 26 0.56 6.24 -22.91
C ASP A 26 1.11 6.20 -21.46
N ASN A 27 2.41 6.42 -21.27
CA ASN A 27 3.05 6.45 -19.97
C ASN A 27 3.29 7.91 -19.53
N HIS A 28 2.35 8.44 -18.77
CA HIS A 28 2.38 9.82 -18.24
C HIS A 28 3.26 9.97 -16.99
N GLY A 29 3.84 8.87 -16.49
CA GLY A 29 4.59 8.83 -15.22
C GLY A 29 3.67 8.83 -13.99
N PRO A 30 4.24 8.99 -12.77
CA PRO A 30 3.45 9.02 -11.55
C PRO A 30 2.60 10.29 -11.44
N VAL A 31 1.52 10.20 -10.69
CA VAL A 31 0.68 11.36 -10.34
C VAL A 31 1.36 12.15 -9.22
N LYS A 32 1.29 13.47 -9.29
CA LYS A 32 1.78 14.42 -8.29
C LYS A 32 0.74 15.50 -8.02
N VAL A 33 0.91 16.23 -6.92
CA VAL A 33 0.09 17.41 -6.60
C VAL A 33 0.38 18.52 -7.59
N ARG A 34 -0.67 19.20 -8.06
CA ARG A 34 -0.63 20.39 -8.89
C ARG A 34 -1.27 21.56 -8.15
N GLY A 35 -0.47 22.56 -7.80
CA GLY A 35 -0.96 23.70 -7.03
C GLY A 35 -1.49 23.27 -5.65
N LEU A 36 -2.67 23.79 -5.26
CA LEU A 36 -3.24 23.55 -3.93
C LEU A 36 -4.37 22.50 -3.90
N HIS A 37 -4.99 22.20 -5.06
CA HIS A 37 -6.25 21.44 -5.08
C HIS A 37 -6.35 20.39 -6.18
N ASP A 38 -5.36 20.32 -7.07
CA ASP A 38 -5.41 19.49 -8.25
C ASP A 38 -4.28 18.46 -8.27
N PHE A 39 -4.39 17.53 -9.22
CA PHE A 39 -3.36 16.54 -9.50
C PHE A 39 -3.00 16.57 -11.00
N GLU A 40 -1.76 16.21 -11.29
CA GLU A 40 -1.27 15.99 -12.65
C GLU A 40 -0.29 14.83 -12.69
N TYR A 41 -0.13 14.23 -13.85
CA TYR A 41 0.95 13.29 -14.09
C TYR A 41 2.31 14.00 -14.20
N ALA A 42 3.39 13.23 -14.13
CA ALA A 42 4.75 13.78 -14.21
C ALA A 42 5.02 14.55 -15.50
N ASP A 43 4.35 14.21 -16.60
CA ASP A 43 4.43 14.90 -17.91
C ASP A 43 3.57 16.18 -18.00
N GLY A 44 2.83 16.54 -16.95
CA GLY A 44 1.93 17.69 -16.91
C GLY A 44 0.50 17.45 -17.36
N THR A 45 0.18 16.24 -17.79
CA THR A 45 -1.22 15.86 -18.10
C THR A 45 -2.07 15.92 -16.83
N VAL A 46 -3.20 16.64 -16.88
CA VAL A 46 -4.09 16.80 -15.73
C VAL A 46 -4.71 15.46 -15.35
N TYR A 47 -4.69 15.15 -14.06
CA TYR A 47 -5.31 13.95 -13.49
C TYR A 47 -6.54 14.32 -12.66
N TYR A 48 -7.70 13.82 -13.06
CA TYR A 48 -8.96 13.96 -12.33
C TYR A 48 -9.29 12.64 -11.63
N PRO A 49 -9.10 12.53 -10.30
CA PRO A 49 -9.34 11.28 -9.58
C PRO A 49 -10.83 10.92 -9.58
N LEU A 50 -11.17 9.82 -10.24
CA LEU A 50 -12.48 9.17 -10.14
C LEU A 50 -12.27 7.80 -9.50
N GLY A 51 -12.33 7.78 -8.15
CA GLY A 51 -11.97 6.61 -7.36
C GLY A 51 -13.14 5.71 -7.00
N THR A 52 -12.80 4.45 -6.70
CA THR A 52 -13.67 3.49 -6.02
C THR A 52 -12.89 2.75 -4.94
N THR A 53 -13.60 2.03 -4.06
CA THR A 53 -12.98 1.25 -2.99
C THR A 53 -13.27 -0.24 -3.13
N ALA A 54 -12.23 -1.04 -2.94
CA ALA A 54 -12.31 -2.49 -2.85
C ALA A 54 -11.37 -2.98 -1.72
N TYR A 55 -11.68 -2.62 -0.47
CA TYR A 55 -10.78 -2.76 0.68
C TYR A 55 -10.14 -4.14 0.83
N ALA A 56 -10.92 -5.20 0.72
CA ALA A 56 -10.42 -6.56 0.90
C ALA A 56 -10.00 -7.27 -0.41
N TRP A 57 -9.90 -6.55 -1.51
CA TRP A 57 -9.77 -7.13 -2.85
C TRP A 57 -8.65 -8.18 -2.97
N ILE A 58 -7.43 -7.85 -2.52
CA ILE A 58 -6.27 -8.74 -2.62
C ILE A 58 -6.36 -9.97 -1.70
N HIS A 59 -7.30 -9.98 -0.76
CA HIS A 59 -7.56 -11.07 0.18
C HIS A 59 -8.70 -11.99 -0.27
N MET A 60 -9.43 -11.61 -1.31
CA MET A 60 -10.51 -12.41 -1.90
C MET A 60 -9.96 -13.52 -2.78
N SER A 61 -10.83 -14.47 -3.14
CA SER A 61 -10.46 -15.54 -4.09
C SER A 61 -9.99 -14.95 -5.44
N GLN A 62 -9.15 -15.69 -6.14
CA GLN A 62 -8.64 -15.25 -7.45
C GLN A 62 -9.79 -14.92 -8.41
N ALA A 63 -10.87 -15.68 -8.42
CA ALA A 63 -12.04 -15.44 -9.27
C ALA A 63 -12.68 -14.06 -9.01
N VAL A 64 -12.78 -13.64 -7.74
CA VAL A 64 -13.30 -12.32 -7.37
C VAL A 64 -12.32 -11.23 -7.80
N GLN A 65 -11.02 -11.45 -7.61
CA GLN A 65 -10.00 -10.48 -8.03
C GLN A 65 -10.03 -10.24 -9.54
N GLU A 66 -10.11 -11.29 -10.36
CA GLU A 66 -10.21 -11.19 -11.82
C GLU A 66 -11.52 -10.53 -12.27
N LYS A 67 -12.64 -10.86 -11.60
CA LYS A 67 -13.93 -10.20 -11.88
C LYS A 67 -13.85 -8.70 -11.60
N THR A 68 -13.17 -8.28 -10.53
CA THR A 68 -12.95 -6.87 -10.21
C THR A 68 -12.16 -6.16 -11.32
N LEU A 69 -11.06 -6.74 -11.80
CA LEU A 69 -10.30 -6.19 -12.93
C LEU A 69 -11.16 -6.07 -14.19
N SER A 70 -11.96 -7.10 -14.49
CA SER A 70 -12.90 -7.06 -15.61
C SER A 70 -13.95 -5.95 -15.48
N SER A 71 -14.38 -5.65 -14.25
CA SER A 71 -15.32 -4.56 -13.97
C SER A 71 -14.65 -3.19 -14.11
N LEU A 72 -13.45 -3.03 -13.57
CA LEU A 72 -12.66 -1.80 -13.68
C LEU A 72 -12.36 -1.46 -15.15
N LYS A 73 -12.02 -2.46 -15.97
CA LYS A 73 -11.79 -2.28 -17.41
C LYS A 73 -13.00 -1.69 -18.15
N LYS A 74 -14.23 -1.93 -17.65
CA LYS A 74 -15.48 -1.44 -18.24
C LYS A 74 -15.95 -0.14 -17.62
N ALA A 75 -15.46 0.18 -16.42
CA ALA A 75 -15.80 1.38 -15.67
C ALA A 75 -14.85 2.52 -16.04
N GLN A 76 -15.21 3.74 -15.65
CA GLN A 76 -14.37 4.93 -15.86
C GLN A 76 -13.55 5.29 -14.61
N PHE A 77 -13.39 4.34 -13.66
CA PHE A 77 -12.57 4.57 -12.48
C PHE A 77 -11.08 4.53 -12.86
N ASN A 78 -10.36 5.54 -12.39
CA ASN A 78 -8.91 5.64 -12.56
C ASN A 78 -8.14 5.58 -11.24
N LYS A 79 -8.82 5.28 -10.13
CA LYS A 79 -8.22 5.10 -8.81
C LYS A 79 -8.95 4.00 -8.04
N LEU A 80 -8.21 3.07 -7.44
CA LEU A 80 -8.74 2.02 -6.56
C LEU A 80 -8.08 2.09 -5.19
N ARG A 81 -8.91 2.30 -4.14
CA ARG A 81 -8.46 2.28 -2.75
C ARG A 81 -8.62 0.89 -2.16
N MET A 82 -7.53 0.31 -1.62
CA MET A 82 -7.51 -1.05 -1.07
C MET A 82 -6.58 -1.19 0.13
N CYS A 83 -6.92 -2.13 1.05
CA CYS A 83 -6.13 -2.41 2.23
C CYS A 83 -5.03 -3.45 1.95
N VAL A 84 -3.82 -3.21 2.49
CA VAL A 84 -2.74 -4.20 2.48
C VAL A 84 -3.01 -5.28 3.52
N PHE A 85 -3.49 -4.93 4.71
CA PHE A 85 -3.94 -5.91 5.71
C PHE A 85 -5.39 -6.36 5.47
N PRO A 86 -5.77 -7.60 5.84
CA PRO A 86 -7.13 -8.07 5.71
C PRO A 86 -8.08 -7.29 6.61
N LYS A 87 -9.32 -7.12 6.14
CA LYS A 87 -10.36 -6.36 6.82
C LYS A 87 -11.48 -7.29 7.31
N ASN A 88 -11.74 -7.28 8.62
CA ASN A 88 -12.84 -8.01 9.23
C ASN A 88 -14.14 -7.17 9.25
N TYR A 89 -15.01 -7.37 8.28
CA TYR A 89 -16.30 -6.66 8.22
C TYR A 89 -17.40 -7.53 7.56
N GLY A 90 -18.65 -7.07 7.66
CA GLY A 90 -19.82 -7.86 7.32
C GLY A 90 -19.90 -8.41 5.89
N LEU A 91 -19.24 -7.76 4.93
CA LEU A 91 -19.22 -8.15 3.51
C LEU A 91 -18.05 -9.08 3.14
N CYS A 92 -17.08 -9.27 4.04
CA CYS A 92 -15.94 -10.15 3.85
C CYS A 92 -15.68 -10.89 5.16
N LYS A 93 -16.11 -12.15 5.23
CA LYS A 93 -15.99 -13.02 6.42
C LYS A 93 -15.02 -14.17 6.20
N GLU A 94 -14.58 -14.38 4.98
CA GLU A 94 -13.65 -15.45 4.62
C GLU A 94 -12.25 -15.14 5.15
N GLU A 95 -11.54 -16.17 5.58
CA GLU A 95 -10.12 -16.05 5.90
C GLU A 95 -9.32 -15.90 4.61
N PRO A 96 -8.34 -14.98 4.58
CA PRO A 96 -7.42 -14.90 3.46
C PRO A 96 -6.65 -16.21 3.25
N GLU A 97 -6.46 -16.61 1.99
CA GLU A 97 -5.63 -17.77 1.64
C GLU A 97 -4.15 -17.57 2.01
N ILE A 98 -3.68 -16.32 1.97
CA ILE A 98 -2.31 -15.93 2.31
C ILE A 98 -2.30 -14.61 3.06
N TYR A 99 -1.33 -14.46 3.95
CA TYR A 99 -1.14 -13.28 4.80
C TYR A 99 0.20 -12.61 4.54
N PRO A 100 0.37 -11.33 4.93
CA PRO A 100 1.63 -10.59 4.78
C PRO A 100 2.80 -11.18 5.58
N PHE A 101 2.50 -11.88 6.68
CA PHE A 101 3.47 -12.58 7.52
C PHE A 101 3.18 -14.08 7.54
N PHE A 102 4.20 -14.88 7.85
CA PHE A 102 3.98 -16.32 8.02
C PHE A 102 3.20 -16.62 9.28
N VAL A 103 2.29 -17.58 9.19
CA VAL A 103 1.58 -18.14 10.36
C VAL A 103 2.49 -19.16 11.03
N LYS A 104 2.83 -18.93 12.31
CA LYS A 104 3.64 -19.85 13.13
C LYS A 104 2.83 -20.82 13.98
N GLY A 105 1.50 -20.63 14.03
CA GLY A 105 0.59 -21.45 14.82
C GLY A 105 -0.79 -20.85 14.91
N HIS A 106 -1.64 -21.43 15.78
CA HIS A 106 -2.97 -20.92 16.08
C HIS A 106 -3.18 -20.89 17.60
N SER A 107 -3.89 -19.87 18.09
CA SER A 107 -4.37 -19.76 19.47
C SER A 107 -5.85 -19.38 19.43
N ASP A 108 -6.69 -20.12 20.16
CA ASP A 108 -8.14 -19.91 20.19
C ASP A 108 -8.79 -19.80 18.80
N GLY A 109 -8.31 -20.64 17.87
CA GLY A 109 -8.79 -20.68 16.49
C GLY A 109 -8.34 -19.53 15.59
N LYS A 110 -7.49 -18.62 16.10
CA LYS A 110 -6.94 -17.48 15.36
C LYS A 110 -5.49 -17.74 14.95
N PRO A 111 -5.05 -17.28 13.76
CA PRO A 111 -3.66 -17.38 13.35
C PRO A 111 -2.76 -16.53 14.25
N VAL A 112 -1.61 -17.08 14.60
CA VAL A 112 -0.52 -16.38 15.29
C VAL A 112 0.62 -16.19 14.30
N PHE A 113 1.03 -14.96 14.08
CA PHE A 113 2.01 -14.60 13.07
C PHE A 113 3.43 -14.54 13.61
N ASP A 114 4.37 -14.86 12.74
CA ASP A 114 5.78 -14.54 12.93
C ASP A 114 6.06 -13.16 12.32
N PHE A 115 6.01 -12.12 13.14
CA PHE A 115 6.27 -10.74 12.69
C PHE A 115 7.74 -10.47 12.30
N THR A 116 8.63 -11.43 12.46
CA THR A 116 10.01 -11.34 11.97
C THR A 116 10.18 -11.83 10.53
N CYS A 117 9.13 -12.46 9.97
CA CYS A 117 9.22 -13.14 8.68
C CYS A 117 8.06 -12.75 7.75
N PHE A 118 8.34 -11.90 6.78
CA PHE A 118 7.38 -11.53 5.72
C PHE A 118 7.11 -12.72 4.79
N ASN A 119 5.89 -12.81 4.28
CA ASN A 119 5.49 -13.84 3.33
C ASN A 119 5.65 -13.36 1.88
N PRO A 120 6.70 -13.72 1.14
CA PRO A 120 6.92 -13.21 -0.22
C PRO A 120 5.81 -13.59 -1.22
N ALA A 121 5.05 -14.68 -0.96
CA ALA A 121 3.94 -15.07 -1.83
C ALA A 121 2.80 -14.04 -1.78
N PHE A 122 2.50 -13.49 -0.59
CA PHE A 122 1.54 -12.41 -0.44
C PHE A 122 1.97 -11.16 -1.23
N PHE A 123 3.21 -10.72 -1.04
CA PHE A 123 3.70 -9.50 -1.71
C PHE A 123 3.80 -9.66 -3.23
N ARG A 124 4.16 -10.83 -3.76
CA ARG A 124 4.07 -11.11 -5.21
C ARG A 124 2.64 -11.03 -5.74
N ARG A 125 1.63 -11.47 -4.95
CA ARG A 125 0.21 -11.28 -5.31
C ARG A 125 -0.14 -9.80 -5.35
N LEU A 126 0.27 -9.03 -4.33
CA LEU A 126 0.03 -7.59 -4.26
C LEU A 126 0.68 -6.85 -5.44
N GLU A 127 1.97 -7.11 -5.71
CA GLU A 127 2.69 -6.55 -6.85
C GLU A 127 1.99 -6.82 -8.18
N LYS A 128 1.57 -8.08 -8.38
CA LYS A 128 0.82 -8.44 -9.58
C LYS A 128 -0.47 -7.63 -9.73
N ARG A 129 -1.22 -7.44 -8.65
CA ARG A 129 -2.48 -6.66 -8.68
C ARG A 129 -2.25 -5.18 -8.92
N ILE A 130 -1.18 -4.61 -8.38
CA ILE A 130 -0.76 -3.23 -8.66
C ILE A 130 -0.39 -3.07 -10.14
N ASP A 131 0.35 -4.03 -10.69
CA ASP A 131 0.71 -4.04 -12.10
C ASP A 131 -0.52 -4.20 -13.01
N ASP A 132 -1.47 -5.07 -12.66
CA ASP A 132 -2.75 -5.23 -13.38
C ASP A 132 -3.54 -3.89 -13.39
N LEU A 133 -3.57 -3.15 -12.27
CA LEU A 133 -4.18 -1.81 -12.20
C LEU A 133 -3.43 -0.81 -13.10
N ARG A 134 -2.11 -0.83 -13.08
CA ARG A 134 -1.27 0.03 -13.93
C ARG A 134 -1.57 -0.18 -15.41
N TYR A 135 -1.73 -1.42 -15.86
CA TYR A 135 -2.13 -1.73 -17.24
C TYR A 135 -3.54 -1.24 -17.59
N LEU A 136 -4.40 -1.04 -16.61
CA LEU A 136 -5.73 -0.47 -16.81
C LEU A 136 -5.76 1.06 -16.69
N GLY A 137 -4.62 1.72 -16.41
CA GLY A 137 -4.56 3.16 -16.14
C GLY A 137 -5.22 3.53 -14.81
N VAL A 138 -5.16 2.63 -13.81
CA VAL A 138 -5.79 2.82 -12.49
C VAL A 138 -4.71 2.97 -11.43
N GLU A 139 -4.77 4.06 -10.67
CA GLU A 139 -3.92 4.32 -9.50
C GLU A 139 -4.29 3.39 -8.35
N ALA A 140 -3.28 2.83 -7.69
CA ALA A 140 -3.40 1.95 -6.54
C ALA A 140 -3.20 2.73 -5.25
N ASP A 141 -4.30 3.14 -4.60
CA ASP A 141 -4.29 3.83 -3.32
C ASP A 141 -4.25 2.79 -2.18
N LEU A 142 -3.06 2.57 -1.64
CA LEU A 142 -2.77 1.50 -0.69
C LEU A 142 -2.95 1.96 0.74
N ILE A 143 -3.98 1.44 1.42
CA ILE A 143 -4.19 1.65 2.86
C ILE A 143 -3.25 0.71 3.62
N LEU A 144 -2.26 1.29 4.31
CA LEU A 144 -1.22 0.54 5.02
C LEU A 144 -1.71 0.03 6.37
N PHE A 145 -2.52 0.82 7.10
CA PHE A 145 -3.10 0.47 8.40
C PHE A 145 -4.58 0.81 8.45
N HIS A 146 -5.33 0.12 9.33
CA HIS A 146 -6.74 0.38 9.58
C HIS A 146 -7.21 -0.26 10.90
N PRO A 147 -8.33 0.19 11.51
CA PRO A 147 -8.85 -0.32 12.79
C PRO A 147 -9.76 -1.57 12.65
N TYR A 148 -9.86 -2.16 11.46
CA TYR A 148 -10.86 -3.18 11.15
C TYR A 148 -10.42 -4.62 11.38
N ASP A 149 -9.31 -4.83 12.08
CA ASP A 149 -8.83 -6.14 12.52
C ASP A 149 -9.75 -6.72 13.60
N LYS A 150 -10.15 -5.88 14.57
CA LYS A 150 -10.98 -6.27 15.72
C LYS A 150 -10.40 -7.44 16.51
N GLY A 151 -9.06 -7.52 16.58
CA GLY A 151 -8.34 -8.56 17.30
C GLY A 151 -8.42 -9.94 16.65
N ARG A 152 -8.71 -10.00 15.34
CA ARG A 152 -8.75 -11.27 14.60
C ARG A 152 -7.36 -11.75 14.18
N TRP A 153 -6.53 -10.82 13.71
CA TRP A 153 -5.18 -11.12 13.23
C TRP A 153 -4.08 -10.39 14.03
N GLY A 154 -4.39 -9.26 14.66
CA GLY A 154 -3.47 -8.48 15.51
C GLY A 154 -2.59 -7.50 14.73
N PHE A 155 -2.87 -7.22 13.44
CA PHE A 155 -2.08 -6.29 12.64
C PHE A 155 -2.24 -4.83 13.09
N ASP A 156 -3.37 -4.46 13.69
CA ASP A 156 -3.60 -3.13 14.28
C ASP A 156 -2.80 -2.91 15.59
N ASN A 157 -2.35 -3.98 16.23
CA ASN A 157 -1.60 -3.97 17.51
C ASN A 157 -0.13 -4.37 17.38
N MET A 158 0.43 -4.41 16.17
CA MET A 158 1.84 -4.75 15.99
C MET A 158 2.75 -3.74 16.72
N PRO A 159 3.89 -4.21 17.31
CA PRO A 159 4.92 -3.33 17.88
C PRO A 159 5.45 -2.33 16.87
N MET A 160 5.93 -1.16 17.34
CA MET A 160 6.40 -0.10 16.44
C MET A 160 7.56 -0.52 15.55
N GLU A 161 8.51 -1.29 16.08
CA GLU A 161 9.62 -1.84 15.29
C GLU A 161 9.15 -2.72 14.13
N VAL A 162 8.06 -3.49 14.33
CA VAL A 162 7.44 -4.31 13.28
C VAL A 162 6.73 -3.42 12.26
N ASN A 163 6.02 -2.39 12.70
CA ASN A 163 5.36 -1.42 11.82
C ASN A 163 6.38 -0.71 10.90
N VAL A 164 7.50 -0.25 11.48
CA VAL A 164 8.60 0.38 10.73
C VAL A 164 9.23 -0.59 9.74
N ALA A 165 9.53 -1.83 10.16
CA ALA A 165 10.08 -2.86 9.27
C ALA A 165 9.10 -3.20 8.13
N TYR A 166 7.79 -3.27 8.42
CA TYR A 166 6.74 -3.50 7.42
C TYR A 166 6.69 -2.39 6.37
N ILE A 167 6.70 -1.11 6.79
CA ILE A 167 6.72 0.02 5.85
C ILE A 167 7.96 -0.04 4.97
N LYS A 168 9.16 -0.20 5.55
CA LYS A 168 10.41 -0.29 4.79
C LYS A 168 10.40 -1.44 3.78
N TYR A 169 9.88 -2.60 4.17
CA TYR A 169 9.77 -3.74 3.27
C TYR A 169 8.76 -3.48 2.14
N LEU A 170 7.60 -2.89 2.47
CA LEU A 170 6.56 -2.57 1.51
C LEU A 170 7.04 -1.53 0.49
N THR A 171 7.63 -0.43 0.94
CA THR A 171 8.17 0.62 0.07
C THR A 171 9.30 0.10 -0.81
N ALA A 172 10.23 -0.69 -0.27
CA ALA A 172 11.30 -1.31 -1.05
C ALA A 172 10.79 -2.21 -2.18
N ARG A 173 9.60 -2.80 -2.01
CA ARG A 173 8.99 -3.66 -3.04
C ARG A 173 8.14 -2.89 -4.05
N LEU A 174 7.45 -1.85 -3.62
CA LEU A 174 6.37 -1.24 -4.40
C LEU A 174 6.69 0.15 -4.96
N SER A 175 7.70 0.84 -4.47
CA SER A 175 8.01 2.20 -4.93
C SER A 175 8.45 2.30 -6.39
N SER A 176 8.81 1.19 -7.03
CA SER A 176 9.08 1.16 -8.48
C SER A 176 7.82 1.20 -9.37
N PHE A 177 6.62 1.03 -8.79
CA PHE A 177 5.36 1.13 -9.51
C PHE A 177 4.88 2.58 -9.53
N SER A 178 4.79 3.20 -10.70
CA SER A 178 4.42 4.61 -10.87
C SER A 178 2.98 4.94 -10.44
N ASN A 179 2.12 3.94 -10.32
CA ASN A 179 0.70 4.08 -9.97
C ASN A 179 0.40 3.78 -8.48
N VAL A 180 1.38 3.84 -7.59
CA VAL A 180 1.17 3.64 -6.16
C VAL A 180 0.94 4.98 -5.45
N TRP A 181 -0.06 5.01 -4.55
CA TRP A 181 -0.27 6.07 -3.58
C TRP A 181 -0.22 5.47 -2.18
N TRP A 182 0.45 6.14 -1.26
CA TRP A 182 0.55 5.70 0.13
C TRP A 182 -0.56 6.34 0.97
N SER A 183 -1.60 5.57 1.32
CA SER A 183 -2.56 5.96 2.34
C SER A 183 -2.16 5.33 3.66
N LEU A 184 -1.47 6.09 4.53
CA LEU A 184 -0.87 5.54 5.74
C LEU A 184 -1.89 4.79 6.59
N ALA A 185 -3.07 5.38 6.80
CA ALA A 185 -4.16 4.70 7.48
C ALA A 185 -5.52 5.15 6.96
N ASN A 186 -6.51 4.27 7.08
CA ASN A 186 -7.92 4.64 7.05
C ASN A 186 -8.46 4.70 8.47
N GLU A 187 -9.11 5.83 8.84
CA GLU A 187 -9.64 6.08 10.19
C GLU A 187 -8.57 5.85 11.27
N TYR A 188 -7.42 6.53 11.12
CA TYR A 188 -6.25 6.36 11.99
C TYR A 188 -6.59 6.58 13.47
N ASP A 189 -7.52 7.47 13.78
CA ASP A 189 -7.99 7.84 15.14
C ASP A 189 -8.75 6.70 15.84
N TYR A 190 -9.20 5.68 15.10
CA TYR A 190 -9.78 4.46 15.66
C TYR A 190 -8.76 3.34 15.89
N VAL A 191 -7.52 3.48 15.46
CA VAL A 191 -6.43 2.54 15.75
C VAL A 191 -5.85 2.84 17.15
N LYS A 192 -6.51 2.33 18.18
CA LYS A 192 -6.24 2.68 19.59
C LYS A 192 -4.85 2.31 20.11
N ALA A 193 -4.15 1.42 19.41
CA ALA A 193 -2.80 1.00 19.75
C ALA A 193 -1.70 1.98 19.30
N LYS A 194 -2.06 3.08 18.63
CA LYS A 194 -1.10 4.06 18.09
C LYS A 194 -1.45 5.46 18.57
N THR A 195 -0.42 6.19 18.99
CA THR A 195 -0.47 7.61 19.36
C THR A 195 -0.22 8.49 18.12
N GLU A 196 -0.41 9.81 18.27
CA GLU A 196 -0.04 10.77 17.21
C GLU A 196 1.44 10.69 16.86
N ALA A 197 2.33 10.60 17.86
CA ALA A 197 3.77 10.45 17.64
C ALA A 197 4.14 9.15 16.91
N ASP A 198 3.37 8.07 17.11
CA ASP A 198 3.54 6.84 16.34
C ASP A 198 3.19 7.08 14.86
N TRP A 199 2.09 7.79 14.59
CA TRP A 199 1.70 8.14 13.22
C TRP A 199 2.73 9.03 12.53
N GLU A 200 3.25 10.05 13.23
CA GLU A 200 4.34 10.89 12.72
C GLU A 200 5.56 10.05 12.32
N THR A 201 5.98 9.14 13.22
CA THR A 201 7.10 8.23 12.94
C THR A 201 6.84 7.35 11.71
N LEU A 202 5.61 6.85 11.54
CA LEU A 202 5.25 5.99 10.40
C LEU A 202 5.16 6.79 9.09
N ILE A 203 4.63 8.02 9.11
CA ILE A 203 4.64 8.93 7.95
C ILE A 203 6.08 9.21 7.51
N GLN A 204 6.95 9.62 8.44
CA GLN A 204 8.38 9.84 8.17
C GLN A 204 9.05 8.58 7.60
N THR A 205 8.69 7.40 8.11
CA THR A 205 9.23 6.15 7.61
C THR A 205 8.85 5.91 6.15
N VAL A 206 7.60 6.19 5.75
CA VAL A 206 7.18 6.09 4.34
C VAL A 206 8.00 7.03 3.48
N VAL A 207 8.03 8.32 3.84
CA VAL A 207 8.67 9.38 3.04
C VAL A 207 10.17 9.12 2.85
N VAL A 208 10.87 8.76 3.93
CA VAL A 208 12.32 8.48 3.86
C VAL A 208 12.63 7.18 3.10
N SER A 209 11.71 6.21 3.11
CA SER A 209 11.90 4.91 2.46
C SER A 209 11.45 4.88 1.00
N ASP A 210 10.68 5.87 0.55
CA ASP A 210 10.20 5.97 -0.83
C ASP A 210 11.09 6.93 -1.66
N PRO A 211 11.94 6.39 -2.54
CA PRO A 211 12.89 7.22 -3.30
C PRO A 211 12.23 7.99 -4.46
N TYR A 212 10.94 7.75 -4.73
CA TYR A 212 10.22 8.36 -5.86
C TYR A 212 9.19 9.41 -5.43
N SER A 213 9.03 9.63 -4.12
CA SER A 213 8.13 10.65 -3.55
C SER A 213 6.69 10.53 -4.05
N HIS A 214 6.15 9.31 -4.00
CA HIS A 214 4.73 9.08 -4.33
C HIS A 214 3.82 9.85 -3.39
N LEU A 215 2.59 10.07 -3.83
CA LEU A 215 1.57 10.71 -3.03
C LEU A 215 1.36 9.98 -1.70
N CYS A 216 1.36 10.75 -0.60
CA CYS A 216 1.20 10.24 0.76
C CYS A 216 0.05 10.96 1.47
N SER A 217 -0.85 10.21 2.09
CA SER A 217 -1.98 10.73 2.83
C SER A 217 -2.28 9.92 4.08
N ILE A 218 -3.10 10.47 4.98
CA ILE A 218 -3.70 9.75 6.09
C ILE A 218 -5.17 10.17 6.19
N HIS A 219 -6.07 9.22 6.49
CA HIS A 219 -7.50 9.45 6.59
C HIS A 219 -8.00 9.34 8.03
N GLY A 220 -8.60 10.42 8.54
CA GLY A 220 -9.30 10.46 9.83
C GLY A 220 -10.76 10.02 9.72
N SER A 221 -11.40 9.75 10.86
CA SER A 221 -12.84 9.50 10.89
C SER A 221 -13.63 10.77 10.61
N THR A 222 -14.88 10.61 10.19
CA THR A 222 -15.79 11.74 9.93
C THR A 222 -16.29 12.44 11.20
N ALA A 223 -15.98 11.91 12.38
CA ALA A 223 -16.48 12.40 13.66
C ALA A 223 -15.70 13.59 14.21
N THR A 224 -14.47 13.82 13.74
CA THR A 224 -13.59 14.87 14.26
C THR A 224 -12.99 15.69 13.12
N TYR A 225 -12.67 16.95 13.42
CA TYR A 225 -11.87 17.78 12.53
C TYR A 225 -10.50 17.13 12.33
N PHE A 226 -10.01 17.12 11.09
CA PHE A 226 -8.69 16.55 10.75
C PHE A 226 -7.59 17.49 11.25
N PRO A 227 -6.87 17.15 12.35
CA PRO A 227 -5.86 18.03 12.94
C PRO A 227 -4.45 17.82 12.36
N TYR A 228 -4.30 16.89 11.42
CA TYR A 228 -3.01 16.40 10.97
C TYR A 228 -2.46 17.27 9.83
N TRP A 229 -1.57 18.20 10.20
CA TRP A 229 -0.85 19.06 9.26
C TRP A 229 0.65 18.71 9.34
N MET A 230 1.09 17.80 8.51
CA MET A 230 2.50 17.46 8.33
C MET A 230 2.91 17.82 6.91
N GLU A 231 4.09 18.43 6.74
CA GLU A 231 4.64 18.80 5.42
C GLU A 231 4.84 17.58 4.50
N GLU A 232 4.99 16.42 5.11
CA GLU A 232 5.18 15.13 4.43
C GLU A 232 3.89 14.59 3.78
N LEU A 233 2.73 15.05 4.20
CA LEU A 233 1.46 14.65 3.60
C LEU A 233 1.17 15.51 2.38
N THR A 234 1.02 14.86 1.24
CA THR A 234 0.80 15.53 -0.04
C THR A 234 -0.65 15.96 -0.23
N HIS A 235 -1.60 15.27 0.40
CA HIS A 235 -3.03 15.55 0.31
C HIS A 235 -3.80 14.94 1.48
N THR A 236 -5.00 15.44 1.73
CA THR A 236 -6.00 14.81 2.63
C THR A 236 -6.80 13.75 1.87
N SER A 237 -7.19 12.67 2.54
CA SER A 237 -7.99 11.60 1.93
C SER A 237 -9.18 11.21 2.80
#